data_9f13465b78a91af995282692a025f034
#
_entry.id   9f13465b78a91af995282692a025f034
#
_cell.length_a   1.000
_cell.length_b   1.000
_cell.length_c   1.000
_cell.angle_alpha   90.00
_cell.angle_beta   90.00
_cell.angle_gamma   90.00
#
_symmetry.space_group_name_H-M   'P 1'
#
loop_
_entity.id
_entity.type
_entity.pdbx_description
1 polymer ?
#
loop_
_entity_poly.entity_id
_entity_poly.type
_entity_poly.pdbx_seq_one_letter_code
_entity_poly.pdbx_strand_id
1 'polypeptide(L)'
;KPVFYRVLQGSIVDKTAFMDVVTASGCRECVIIADKGFYSKHNLSALMSAGMKFILPLREDTVNVEPEFYENTDDHKFDGVFTYNKRAIWYRKKASGNRGNFIYTFRDDHRKAELQGNYVEKVEKHYGEQPRHPMDVLKETRMGYFSFCSNMDKHPKEIYLDYKERWDIEQCFDYLKNSVSTSASHAHTDEYFRGWAFLNHISLLYYYGLINALRNT
;
A
#
# COMPACT_ATOMS: atom_id res chain seq x y z
N LYS A 1 -15.23 -0.28 -6.05
CA LYS A 1 -15.82 -1.23 -7.02
C LYS A 1 -14.76 -1.64 -8.02
N PRO A 2 -14.46 -2.96 -8.21
CA PRO A 2 -13.55 -3.42 -9.23
C PRO A 2 -14.10 -3.10 -10.62
N VAL A 3 -13.26 -2.59 -11.52
CA VAL A 3 -13.67 -2.20 -12.88
C VAL A 3 -12.87 -2.92 -13.97
N PHE A 4 -11.75 -3.53 -13.59
CA PHE A 4 -10.86 -4.23 -14.51
C PHE A 4 -10.12 -5.36 -13.78
N TYR A 5 -9.87 -6.46 -14.47
CA TYR A 5 -8.99 -7.53 -14.03
C TYR A 5 -8.17 -8.08 -15.20
N ARG A 6 -7.05 -8.68 -14.90
CA ARG A 6 -6.21 -9.38 -15.88
C ARG A 6 -5.65 -10.64 -15.26
N VAL A 7 -5.74 -11.73 -16.00
CA VAL A 7 -5.09 -12.99 -15.64
C VAL A 7 -3.69 -12.99 -16.23
N LEU A 8 -2.70 -13.25 -15.41
CA LEU A 8 -1.30 -13.33 -15.78
C LEU A 8 -0.79 -14.75 -15.52
N GLN A 9 0.23 -15.19 -16.25
CA GLN A 9 0.90 -16.44 -15.97
C GLN A 9 1.62 -16.36 -14.62
N GLY A 10 1.56 -17.43 -13.82
CA GLY A 10 2.13 -17.45 -12.46
C GLY A 10 3.64 -17.24 -12.38
N SER A 11 4.37 -17.38 -13.50
CA SER A 11 5.80 -17.09 -13.59
C SER A 11 6.11 -15.59 -13.77
N ILE A 12 5.11 -14.77 -14.09
CA ILE A 12 5.30 -13.33 -14.28
C ILE A 12 5.30 -12.64 -12.91
N VAL A 13 6.38 -11.93 -12.60
CA VAL A 13 6.48 -11.15 -11.38
C VAL A 13 5.55 -9.94 -11.48
N ASP A 14 4.67 -9.76 -10.51
CA ASP A 14 3.67 -8.66 -10.44
C ASP A 14 4.27 -7.29 -10.74
N LYS A 15 5.46 -7.03 -10.20
CA LYS A 15 6.19 -5.78 -10.41
C LYS A 15 6.52 -5.51 -11.89
N THR A 16 6.80 -6.55 -12.66
CA THR A 16 7.14 -6.45 -14.09
C THR A 16 5.88 -6.24 -14.93
N ALA A 17 4.78 -6.91 -14.57
CA ALA A 17 3.51 -6.79 -15.27
C ALA A 17 2.74 -5.50 -14.93
N PHE A 18 3.19 -4.72 -13.95
CA PHE A 18 2.45 -3.58 -13.41
C PHE A 18 2.01 -2.58 -14.49
N MET A 19 2.96 -2.11 -15.31
CA MET A 19 2.65 -1.13 -16.37
C MET A 19 1.79 -1.72 -17.48
N ASP A 20 1.94 -3.00 -17.80
CA ASP A 20 1.09 -3.68 -18.77
C ASP A 20 -0.36 -3.75 -18.30
N VAL A 21 -0.58 -4.00 -16.99
CA VAL A 21 -1.92 -4.00 -16.40
C VAL A 21 -2.52 -2.58 -16.40
N VAL A 22 -1.75 -1.59 -15.99
CA VAL A 22 -2.17 -0.18 -16.00
C VAL A 22 -2.55 0.26 -17.41
N THR A 23 -1.73 -0.02 -18.41
CA THR A 23 -2.00 0.32 -19.80
C THR A 23 -3.23 -0.41 -20.35
N ALA A 24 -3.34 -1.71 -20.08
CA ALA A 24 -4.47 -2.52 -20.54
C ALA A 24 -5.81 -2.13 -19.89
N SER A 25 -5.78 -1.52 -18.70
CA SER A 25 -7.00 -1.01 -18.04
C SER A 25 -7.65 0.16 -18.79
N GLY A 26 -6.91 0.83 -19.67
CA GLY A 26 -7.37 2.02 -20.39
C GLY A 26 -7.58 3.26 -19.51
N CYS A 27 -7.22 3.19 -18.24
CA CYS A 27 -7.37 4.30 -17.30
C CYS A 27 -6.36 5.41 -17.63
N ARG A 28 -6.86 6.62 -17.93
CA ARG A 28 -6.01 7.77 -18.29
C ARG A 28 -6.06 8.91 -17.27
N GLU A 29 -7.22 9.16 -16.71
CA GLU A 29 -7.49 10.24 -15.75
C GLU A 29 -7.72 9.70 -14.34
N CYS A 30 -6.83 8.83 -13.88
CA CYS A 30 -6.92 8.22 -12.57
C CYS A 30 -5.63 8.44 -11.76
N VAL A 31 -5.72 8.25 -10.47
CA VAL A 31 -4.56 8.16 -9.58
C VAL A 31 -4.21 6.69 -9.39
N ILE A 32 -3.01 6.31 -9.74
CA ILE A 32 -2.51 4.95 -9.54
C ILE A 32 -2.03 4.81 -8.08
N ILE A 33 -2.73 4.00 -7.32
CA ILE A 33 -2.36 3.66 -5.94
C ILE A 33 -2.01 2.17 -5.92
N ALA A 34 -0.77 1.86 -5.57
CA ALA A 34 -0.29 0.48 -5.56
C ALA A 34 0.32 0.10 -4.22
N ASP A 35 0.57 -1.20 -4.02
CA ASP A 35 1.24 -1.68 -2.81
C ASP A 35 2.76 -1.47 -2.88
N LYS A 36 3.42 -1.59 -1.72
CA LYS A 36 4.87 -1.44 -1.51
C LYS A 36 5.70 -2.31 -2.47
N GLY A 37 5.19 -3.48 -2.86
CA GLY A 37 5.83 -4.41 -3.80
C GLY A 37 6.00 -3.84 -5.21
N PHE A 38 5.14 -2.91 -5.64
CA PHE A 38 5.16 -2.35 -6.99
C PHE A 38 6.13 -1.18 -7.17
N TYR A 39 6.69 -0.66 -6.08
CA TYR A 39 7.68 0.41 -6.18
C TYR A 39 8.99 -0.08 -6.84
N SER A 40 9.36 0.57 -7.94
CA SER A 40 10.67 0.43 -8.58
C SER A 40 11.00 1.71 -9.34
N LYS A 41 12.30 1.95 -9.56
CA LYS A 41 12.73 3.07 -10.42
C LYS A 41 12.13 2.97 -11.83
N HIS A 42 12.01 1.77 -12.35
CA HIS A 42 11.41 1.49 -13.65
C HIS A 42 9.92 1.86 -13.68
N ASN A 43 9.11 1.34 -12.75
CA ASN A 43 7.68 1.63 -12.69
C ASN A 43 7.41 3.12 -12.43
N LEU A 44 8.20 3.74 -11.55
CA LEU A 44 8.12 5.18 -11.30
C LEU A 44 8.37 5.98 -12.57
N SER A 45 9.45 5.67 -13.30
CA SER A 45 9.78 6.36 -14.57
C SER A 45 8.70 6.13 -15.63
N ALA A 46 8.15 4.93 -15.73
CA ALA A 46 7.09 4.60 -16.68
C ALA A 46 5.79 5.36 -16.39
N LEU A 47 5.36 5.44 -15.12
CA LEU A 47 4.18 6.23 -14.71
C LEU A 47 4.38 7.71 -15.04
N MET A 48 5.56 8.26 -14.75
CA MET A 48 5.88 9.65 -15.05
C MET A 48 5.88 9.92 -16.56
N SER A 49 6.49 9.04 -17.35
CA SER A 49 6.53 9.15 -18.81
C SER A 49 5.14 9.05 -19.44
N ALA A 50 4.25 8.28 -18.82
CA ALA A 50 2.84 8.17 -19.21
C ALA A 50 1.97 9.36 -18.70
N GLY A 51 2.53 10.32 -17.96
CA GLY A 51 1.80 11.46 -17.40
C GLY A 51 0.78 11.07 -16.34
N MET A 52 0.89 9.88 -15.75
CA MET A 52 -0.08 9.37 -14.78
C MET A 52 0.18 9.92 -13.38
N LYS A 53 -0.89 10.24 -12.66
CA LYS A 53 -0.83 10.57 -11.23
C LYS A 53 -0.68 9.29 -10.42
N PHE A 54 0.12 9.32 -9.36
CA PHE A 54 0.35 8.13 -8.56
C PHE A 54 0.63 8.43 -7.09
N ILE A 55 0.38 7.42 -6.24
CA ILE A 55 0.84 7.32 -4.85
C ILE A 55 1.46 5.93 -4.69
N LEU A 56 2.77 5.86 -4.49
CA LEU A 56 3.51 4.61 -4.32
C LEU A 56 4.20 4.60 -2.95
N PRO A 57 3.94 3.58 -2.11
CA PRO A 57 4.66 3.42 -0.85
C PRO A 57 6.14 3.15 -1.10
N LEU A 58 6.96 3.80 -0.31
CA LEU A 58 8.41 3.58 -0.31
C LEU A 58 8.78 2.46 0.66
N ARG A 59 9.84 1.73 0.31
CA ARG A 59 10.49 0.81 1.25
C ARG A 59 11.30 1.62 2.26
N GLU A 60 11.44 1.10 3.46
CA GLU A 60 12.17 1.76 4.55
C GLU A 60 13.68 1.92 4.26
N ASP A 61 14.21 1.08 3.37
CA ASP A 61 15.57 1.09 2.87
C ASP A 61 15.78 1.99 1.64
N THR A 62 14.75 2.73 1.24
CA THR A 62 14.83 3.58 0.04
C THR A 62 15.66 4.82 0.33
N VAL A 63 16.63 5.12 -0.53
CA VAL A 63 17.59 6.26 -0.44
C VAL A 63 16.91 7.63 -0.31
N ASN A 64 15.63 7.74 -0.66
CA ASN A 64 14.87 8.98 -0.61
C ASN A 64 14.36 9.31 0.81
N VAL A 65 14.54 8.41 1.77
CA VAL A 65 14.13 8.63 3.17
C VAL A 65 15.42 8.73 3.99
N GLU A 66 15.69 9.93 4.48
CA GLU A 66 16.92 10.24 5.22
C GLU A 66 16.98 9.43 6.53
N PRO A 67 18.01 8.59 6.77
CA PRO A 67 18.12 7.83 8.00
C PRO A 67 18.11 8.71 9.25
N GLU A 68 18.79 9.86 9.20
CA GLU A 68 18.87 10.87 10.28
C GLU A 68 17.49 11.41 10.70
N PHE A 69 16.52 11.39 9.78
CA PHE A 69 15.14 11.79 10.08
C PHE A 69 14.48 10.86 11.10
N TYR A 70 14.82 9.58 11.11
CA TYR A 70 14.25 8.62 12.05
C TYR A 70 14.94 8.65 13.41
N GLU A 71 16.21 9.02 13.45
CA GLU A 71 17.02 9.06 14.67
C GLU A 71 16.73 10.29 15.51
N ASN A 72 16.29 11.39 14.87
CA ASN A 72 15.91 12.60 15.56
C ASN A 72 14.58 12.39 16.29
N THR A 73 14.55 12.59 17.60
CA THR A 73 13.36 12.49 18.45
C THR A 73 12.56 13.77 18.50
N ASP A 74 13.08 14.88 17.96
CA ASP A 74 12.41 16.17 17.97
C ASP A 74 11.20 16.18 17.03
N ASP A 75 10.03 16.52 17.55
CA ASP A 75 8.79 16.63 16.79
C ASP A 75 8.77 17.85 15.86
N HIS A 76 9.62 18.86 16.08
CA HIS A 76 9.79 19.98 15.16
C HIS A 76 10.31 19.62 13.77
N LYS A 77 10.81 18.39 13.58
CA LYS A 77 11.14 17.86 12.25
C LYS A 77 9.93 17.64 11.34
N PHE A 78 8.72 17.59 11.88
CA PHE A 78 7.48 17.44 11.13
C PHE A 78 6.92 18.81 10.73
N ASP A 79 6.26 18.84 9.57
CA ASP A 79 5.58 20.03 9.06
C ASP A 79 4.22 20.24 9.76
N GLY A 80 3.66 19.18 10.37
CA GLY A 80 2.41 19.23 11.09
C GLY A 80 1.85 17.88 11.50
N VAL A 81 0.62 17.92 12.00
CA VAL A 81 -0.11 16.75 12.50
C VAL A 81 -1.59 16.87 12.09
N PHE A 82 -2.23 15.74 11.82
CA PHE A 82 -3.69 15.67 11.65
C PHE A 82 -4.26 14.45 12.38
N THR A 83 -5.56 14.46 12.60
CA THR A 83 -6.26 13.33 13.23
C THR A 83 -6.89 12.42 12.18
N TYR A 84 -6.66 11.11 12.31
CA TYR A 84 -7.31 10.05 11.54
C TYR A 84 -7.73 8.91 12.46
N ASN A 85 -9.02 8.57 12.49
CA ASN A 85 -9.58 7.52 13.37
C ASN A 85 -9.12 7.67 14.83
N LYS A 86 -9.20 8.88 15.39
CA LYS A 86 -8.78 9.24 16.76
C LYS A 86 -7.28 9.06 17.03
N ARG A 87 -6.44 8.90 16.00
CA ARG A 87 -4.98 8.81 16.10
C ARG A 87 -4.36 10.10 15.57
N ALA A 88 -3.29 10.55 16.20
CA ALA A 88 -2.47 11.63 15.69
C ALA A 88 -1.49 11.11 14.64
N ILE A 89 -1.56 11.65 13.44
CA ILE A 89 -0.67 11.31 12.34
C ILE A 89 0.21 12.51 12.05
N TRP A 90 1.47 12.40 12.39
CA TRP A 90 2.49 13.40 12.08
C TRP A 90 2.91 13.29 10.62
N TYR A 91 3.21 14.39 9.97
CA TYR A 91 3.61 14.37 8.58
C TYR A 91 4.75 15.33 8.25
N ARG A 92 5.51 14.96 7.23
CA ARG A 92 6.48 15.80 6.56
C ARG A 92 6.34 15.63 5.05
N LYS A 93 6.42 16.74 4.32
CA LYS A 93 6.44 16.79 2.87
C LYS A 93 7.77 17.34 2.39
N LYS A 94 8.45 16.62 1.51
CA LYS A 94 9.72 17.04 0.93
C LYS A 94 9.66 16.91 -0.59
N ALA A 95 10.10 17.93 -1.33
CA ALA A 95 10.31 17.79 -2.75
C ALA A 95 11.45 16.78 -2.99
N SER A 96 11.22 15.79 -3.83
CA SER A 96 12.27 14.87 -4.27
C SER A 96 13.05 15.56 -5.39
N GLY A 97 14.35 15.72 -5.24
CA GLY A 97 15.23 16.56 -6.07
C GLY A 97 15.24 16.28 -7.58
N ASN A 98 14.42 15.36 -8.07
CA ASN A 98 14.28 15.04 -9.49
C ASN A 98 12.80 14.97 -9.89
N ARG A 99 12.42 15.76 -10.90
CA ARG A 99 11.23 15.57 -11.73
C ARG A 99 9.86 15.88 -11.12
N GLY A 100 9.75 16.81 -10.15
CA GLY A 100 8.43 17.22 -9.65
C GLY A 100 7.72 16.18 -8.80
N ASN A 101 8.46 15.27 -8.17
CA ASN A 101 7.92 14.32 -7.21
C ASN A 101 8.07 14.85 -5.79
N PHE A 102 7.20 14.36 -4.91
CA PHE A 102 7.20 14.66 -3.49
C PHE A 102 7.33 13.36 -2.69
N ILE A 103 8.04 13.43 -1.59
CA ILE A 103 8.07 12.38 -0.57
C ILE A 103 7.22 12.85 0.60
N TYR A 104 6.23 12.06 0.93
CA TYR A 104 5.32 12.25 2.05
C TYR A 104 5.67 11.23 3.12
N THR A 105 6.23 11.68 4.22
CA THR A 105 6.57 10.81 5.36
C THR A 105 5.58 11.04 6.49
N PHE A 106 5.09 9.95 7.06
CA PHE A 106 4.12 9.94 8.15
C PHE A 106 4.65 9.14 9.34
N ARG A 107 4.23 9.52 10.54
CA ARG A 107 4.43 8.77 11.78
C ARG A 107 3.09 8.56 12.47
N ASP A 108 2.80 7.31 12.80
CA ASP A 108 1.66 6.88 13.61
C ASP A 108 2.19 6.21 14.88
N ASP A 109 2.12 6.90 16.01
CA ASP A 109 2.67 6.41 17.27
C ASP A 109 1.86 5.22 17.82
N HIS A 110 0.57 5.13 17.53
CA HIS A 110 -0.23 3.96 17.87
C HIS A 110 0.23 2.72 17.10
N ARG A 111 0.44 2.85 15.79
CA ARG A 111 1.00 1.78 14.96
C ARG A 111 2.41 1.38 15.40
N LYS A 112 3.21 2.33 15.86
CA LYS A 112 4.52 2.04 16.45
C LYS A 112 4.40 1.10 17.64
N ALA A 113 3.52 1.41 18.59
CA ALA A 113 3.30 0.58 19.77
C ALA A 113 2.78 -0.83 19.40
N GLU A 114 1.85 -0.94 18.45
CA GLU A 114 1.37 -2.23 17.93
C GLU A 114 2.51 -3.07 17.33
N LEU A 115 3.33 -2.47 16.48
CA LEU A 115 4.46 -3.16 15.85
C LEU A 115 5.52 -3.61 16.86
N GLN A 116 5.79 -2.79 17.87
CA GLN A 116 6.71 -3.14 18.96
C GLN A 116 6.17 -4.31 19.78
N GLY A 117 4.89 -4.29 20.15
CA GLY A 117 4.23 -5.39 20.87
C GLY A 117 4.30 -6.71 20.08
N ASN A 118 3.92 -6.68 18.80
CA ASN A 118 3.98 -7.85 17.92
C ASN A 118 5.41 -8.39 17.75
N TYR A 119 6.41 -7.51 17.73
CA TYR A 119 7.80 -7.91 17.63
C TYR A 119 8.26 -8.61 18.91
N VAL A 120 7.95 -8.05 20.08
CA VAL A 120 8.27 -8.65 21.38
C VAL A 120 7.63 -10.03 21.49
N GLU A 121 6.34 -10.17 21.20
CA GLU A 121 5.62 -11.46 21.22
C GLU A 121 6.28 -12.50 20.28
N LYS A 122 6.70 -12.09 19.10
CA LYS A 122 7.45 -12.96 18.18
C LYS A 122 8.78 -13.41 18.75
N VAL A 123 9.51 -12.50 19.37
CA VAL A 123 10.82 -12.80 19.98
C VAL A 123 10.65 -13.78 21.13
N GLU A 124 9.72 -13.53 22.02
CA GLU A 124 9.41 -14.44 23.15
C GLU A 124 9.02 -15.84 22.66
N LYS A 125 8.17 -15.93 21.66
CA LYS A 125 7.72 -17.21 21.10
C LYS A 125 8.83 -18.03 20.45
N HIS A 126 9.82 -17.40 19.81
CA HIS A 126 10.86 -18.09 19.05
C HIS A 126 12.15 -18.34 19.86
N TYR A 127 12.47 -17.50 20.83
CA TYR A 127 13.72 -17.51 21.54
C TYR A 127 13.58 -17.74 23.04
N GLY A 128 12.35 -17.90 23.56
CA GLY A 128 12.07 -17.98 24.97
C GLY A 128 12.39 -16.66 25.69
N GLU A 129 12.45 -16.69 27.02
CA GLU A 129 12.72 -15.51 27.87
C GLU A 129 14.15 -14.99 27.80
N GLN A 130 14.98 -15.52 26.90
CA GLN A 130 16.33 -14.96 26.71
C GLN A 130 16.21 -13.62 25.98
N PRO A 131 16.47 -12.49 26.63
CA PRO A 131 16.35 -11.20 26.01
C PRO A 131 17.43 -11.07 24.94
N ARG A 132 17.04 -11.10 23.66
CA ARG A 132 17.76 -10.28 22.70
C ARG A 132 17.81 -8.89 23.32
N HIS A 133 18.98 -8.32 23.34
CA HIS A 133 19.23 -7.04 23.98
C HIS A 133 18.05 -6.08 23.76
N PRO A 134 17.39 -5.56 24.82
CA PRO A 134 16.22 -4.67 24.65
C PRO A 134 16.48 -3.50 23.70
N MET A 135 17.75 -3.14 23.52
CA MET A 135 18.22 -2.14 22.59
C MET A 135 18.01 -2.50 21.12
N ASP A 136 17.87 -3.77 20.73
CA ASP A 136 17.63 -4.12 19.32
C ASP A 136 16.18 -3.88 18.94
N VAL A 137 15.26 -3.96 19.89
CA VAL A 137 13.83 -3.61 19.72
C VAL A 137 13.67 -2.09 19.69
N LEU A 138 14.44 -1.37 20.49
CA LEU A 138 14.41 0.09 20.54
C LEU A 138 15.17 0.75 19.38
N LYS A 139 16.12 0.04 18.76
CA LYS A 139 16.85 0.53 17.58
C LYS A 139 16.02 0.55 16.30
N GLU A 140 14.87 -0.10 16.24
CA GLU A 140 13.95 0.08 15.14
C GLU A 140 13.19 1.40 15.27
N THR A 141 13.96 2.49 15.25
CA THR A 141 13.45 3.87 15.24
C THR A 141 12.47 4.14 14.10
N ARG A 142 12.42 3.24 13.11
CA ARG A 142 11.55 3.32 11.93
C ARG A 142 10.16 2.74 12.13
N MET A 143 9.90 2.03 13.24
CA MET A 143 8.56 1.51 13.52
C MET A 143 7.55 2.66 13.63
N GLY A 144 6.40 2.48 13.00
CA GLY A 144 5.35 3.50 12.94
C GLY A 144 5.54 4.57 11.87
N TYR A 145 6.71 4.61 11.21
CA TYR A 145 6.93 5.47 10.05
C TYR A 145 6.56 4.77 8.75
N PHE A 146 6.06 5.54 7.81
CA PHE A 146 5.85 5.09 6.43
C PHE A 146 5.90 6.29 5.49
N SER A 147 6.31 6.07 4.26
CA SER A 147 6.51 7.13 3.29
C SER A 147 5.89 6.78 1.95
N PHE A 148 5.38 7.79 1.26
CA PHE A 148 4.85 7.69 -0.09
C PHE A 148 5.63 8.59 -1.04
N CYS A 149 5.83 8.12 -2.27
CA CYS A 149 6.25 8.93 -3.39
C CYS A 149 5.03 9.26 -4.24
N SER A 150 4.85 10.51 -4.59
CA SER A 150 3.76 10.98 -5.45
C SER A 150 4.23 12.15 -6.32
N ASN A 151 3.67 12.28 -7.52
CA ASN A 151 3.84 13.46 -8.38
C ASN A 151 2.72 14.50 -8.19
N MET A 152 1.84 14.29 -7.23
CA MET A 152 0.78 15.25 -6.90
C MET A 152 1.25 16.17 -5.78
N ASP A 153 1.17 17.48 -6.03
CA ASP A 153 1.41 18.52 -5.01
C ASP A 153 0.11 18.77 -4.22
N LYS A 154 -0.16 17.88 -3.27
CA LYS A 154 -1.34 17.94 -2.41
C LYS A 154 -0.95 18.15 -0.94
N HIS A 155 -1.93 18.50 -0.12
CA HIS A 155 -1.74 18.47 1.33
C HIS A 155 -1.49 17.02 1.80
N PRO A 156 -0.54 16.77 2.73
CA PRO A 156 -0.21 15.40 3.16
C PRO A 156 -1.39 14.58 3.66
N LYS A 157 -2.36 15.22 4.34
CA LYS A 157 -3.60 14.54 4.77
C LYS A 157 -4.39 13.97 3.59
N GLU A 158 -4.48 14.68 2.47
CA GLU A 158 -5.18 14.20 1.28
C GLU A 158 -4.48 12.97 0.69
N ILE A 159 -3.15 13.03 0.53
CA ILE A 159 -2.34 11.89 0.07
C ILE A 159 -2.52 10.67 0.99
N TYR A 160 -2.58 10.90 2.30
CA TYR A 160 -2.82 9.84 3.26
C TYR A 160 -4.20 9.21 3.09
N LEU A 161 -5.25 10.03 2.94
CA LEU A 161 -6.62 9.56 2.76
C LEU A 161 -6.79 8.85 1.41
N ASP A 162 -6.27 9.43 0.32
CA ASP A 162 -6.27 8.80 -1.01
C ASP A 162 -5.61 7.39 -0.94
N TYR A 163 -4.49 7.26 -0.23
CA TYR A 163 -3.84 5.96 -0.05
C TYR A 163 -4.69 4.98 0.78
N LYS A 164 -5.45 5.47 1.76
CA LYS A 164 -6.33 4.62 2.57
C LYS A 164 -7.48 4.01 1.79
N GLU A 165 -7.91 4.60 0.69
CA GLU A 165 -8.91 4.01 -0.21
C GLU A 165 -8.45 2.67 -0.82
N ARG A 166 -7.14 2.38 -0.81
CA ARG A 166 -6.60 1.05 -1.16
C ARG A 166 -7.18 -0.07 -0.29
N TRP A 167 -7.66 0.23 0.92
CA TRP A 167 -8.31 -0.73 1.79
C TRP A 167 -9.50 -1.43 1.13
N ASP A 168 -10.20 -0.77 0.22
CA ASP A 168 -11.31 -1.36 -0.53
C ASP A 168 -10.86 -2.55 -1.39
N ILE A 169 -9.62 -2.53 -1.88
CA ILE A 169 -9.04 -3.64 -2.65
C ILE A 169 -8.79 -4.86 -1.74
N GLU A 170 -8.30 -4.63 -0.52
CA GLU A 170 -8.10 -5.69 0.46
C GLU A 170 -9.43 -6.37 0.83
N GLN A 171 -10.49 -5.59 1.02
CA GLN A 171 -11.84 -6.12 1.23
C GLN A 171 -12.33 -6.94 0.02
N CYS A 172 -12.02 -6.53 -1.21
CA CYS A 172 -12.33 -7.33 -2.40
C CYS A 172 -11.65 -8.69 -2.36
N PHE A 173 -10.36 -8.73 -2.01
CA PHE A 173 -9.62 -9.99 -1.90
C PHE A 173 -10.11 -10.86 -0.75
N ASP A 174 -10.45 -10.28 0.39
CA ASP A 174 -11.03 -11.01 1.52
C ASP A 174 -12.37 -11.63 1.16
N TYR A 175 -13.23 -10.90 0.45
CA TYR A 175 -14.49 -11.45 -0.06
C TYR A 175 -14.24 -12.62 -1.00
N LEU A 176 -13.33 -12.48 -1.98
CA LEU A 176 -13.00 -13.55 -2.91
C LEU A 176 -12.46 -14.79 -2.17
N LYS A 177 -11.57 -14.62 -1.21
CA LYS A 177 -10.99 -15.75 -0.46
C LYS A 177 -12.01 -16.46 0.43
N ASN A 178 -12.82 -15.69 1.15
CA ASN A 178 -13.67 -16.21 2.21
C ASN A 178 -15.07 -16.59 1.73
N SER A 179 -15.63 -15.86 0.76
CA SER A 179 -17.00 -16.08 0.30
C SER A 179 -17.11 -16.88 -0.99
N VAL A 180 -16.07 -16.82 -1.85
CA VAL A 180 -16.06 -17.50 -3.15
C VAL A 180 -15.09 -18.70 -3.18
N SER A 181 -14.42 -18.99 -2.07
CA SER A 181 -13.47 -20.13 -1.92
C SER A 181 -12.38 -20.13 -2.99
N THR A 182 -11.82 -18.96 -3.29
CA THR A 182 -10.81 -18.81 -4.35
C THR A 182 -9.43 -19.35 -4.00
N SER A 183 -9.24 -19.86 -2.77
CA SER A 183 -7.96 -20.35 -2.26
C SER A 183 -7.45 -21.64 -2.93
N ALA A 184 -8.32 -22.36 -3.64
CA ALA A 184 -7.94 -23.53 -4.43
C ALA A 184 -8.72 -23.54 -5.74
N SER A 185 -8.10 -23.08 -6.83
CA SER A 185 -8.68 -23.30 -8.14
C SER A 185 -8.43 -24.77 -8.53
N HIS A 186 -9.46 -25.57 -8.68
CA HIS A 186 -9.40 -26.88 -9.33
C HIS A 186 -9.29 -26.74 -10.86
N ALA A 187 -8.76 -25.62 -11.32
CA ALA A 187 -8.60 -25.33 -12.73
C ALA A 187 -7.46 -26.15 -13.30
N HIS A 188 -7.77 -27.05 -14.23
CA HIS A 188 -6.80 -27.92 -14.90
C HIS A 188 -6.37 -27.36 -16.26
N THR A 189 -7.06 -26.34 -16.80
CA THR A 189 -6.73 -25.67 -18.06
C THR A 189 -6.77 -24.15 -17.91
N ASP A 190 -6.05 -23.45 -18.79
CA ASP A 190 -6.03 -21.97 -18.82
C ASP A 190 -7.41 -21.39 -19.14
N GLU A 191 -8.18 -22.03 -20.03
CA GLU A 191 -9.52 -21.59 -20.40
C GLU A 191 -10.47 -21.67 -19.20
N TYR A 192 -10.41 -22.77 -18.46
CA TYR A 192 -11.21 -22.95 -17.26
C TYR A 192 -10.84 -21.90 -16.21
N PHE A 193 -9.54 -21.66 -16.00
CA PHE A 193 -9.09 -20.65 -15.05
C PHE A 193 -9.51 -19.24 -15.43
N ARG A 194 -9.46 -18.89 -16.71
CA ARG A 194 -9.94 -17.58 -17.22
C ARG A 194 -11.44 -17.42 -17.03
N GLY A 195 -12.24 -18.46 -17.34
CA GLY A 195 -13.68 -18.47 -17.13
C GLY A 195 -14.04 -18.31 -15.65
N TRP A 196 -13.33 -19.02 -14.78
CA TRP A 196 -13.49 -18.93 -13.34
C TRP A 196 -13.12 -17.51 -12.81
N ALA A 197 -12.01 -16.93 -13.24
CA ALA A 197 -11.61 -15.57 -12.88
C ALA A 197 -12.65 -14.54 -13.36
N PHE A 198 -13.23 -14.73 -14.55
CA PHE A 198 -14.30 -13.87 -15.06
C PHE A 198 -15.55 -13.94 -14.18
N LEU A 199 -16.01 -15.12 -13.80
CA LEU A 199 -17.17 -15.29 -12.93
C LEU A 199 -16.95 -14.65 -11.55
N ASN A 200 -15.75 -14.77 -10.98
CA ASN A 200 -15.39 -14.11 -9.74
C ASN A 200 -15.42 -12.58 -9.87
N HIS A 201 -14.94 -12.05 -10.98
CA HIS A 201 -15.01 -10.60 -11.23
C HIS A 201 -16.46 -10.11 -11.33
N ILE A 202 -17.32 -10.83 -12.05
CA ILE A 202 -18.76 -10.52 -12.14
C ILE A 202 -19.41 -10.57 -10.74
N SER A 203 -19.09 -11.60 -9.94
CA SER A 203 -19.60 -11.71 -8.55
C SER A 203 -19.23 -10.50 -7.70
N LEU A 204 -17.99 -10.00 -7.82
CA LEU A 204 -17.57 -8.77 -7.14
C LEU A 204 -18.33 -7.53 -7.62
N LEU A 205 -18.60 -7.41 -8.92
CA LEU A 205 -19.39 -6.30 -9.45
C LEU A 205 -20.79 -6.27 -8.86
N TYR A 206 -21.46 -7.43 -8.79
CA TYR A 206 -22.78 -7.56 -8.17
C TYR A 206 -22.74 -7.25 -6.67
N TYR A 207 -21.77 -7.81 -5.93
CA TYR A 207 -21.60 -7.58 -4.51
C TYR A 207 -21.48 -6.09 -4.18
N TYR A 208 -20.57 -5.38 -4.88
CA TYR A 208 -20.40 -3.93 -4.68
C TYR A 208 -21.59 -3.11 -5.18
N GLY A 209 -22.29 -3.58 -6.22
CA GLY A 209 -23.53 -2.97 -6.68
C GLY A 209 -24.60 -3.00 -5.60
N LEU A 210 -24.81 -4.15 -4.97
CA LEU A 210 -25.76 -4.33 -3.86
C LEU A 210 -25.39 -3.50 -2.63
N ILE A 211 -24.12 -3.54 -2.19
CA ILE A 211 -23.67 -2.73 -1.05
C ILE A 211 -23.90 -1.23 -1.29
N ASN A 212 -23.57 -0.74 -2.49
CA ASN A 212 -23.79 0.67 -2.79
C ASN A 212 -25.29 1.03 -2.84
N ALA A 213 -26.14 0.14 -3.35
CA ALA A 213 -27.58 0.35 -3.33
C ALA A 213 -28.13 0.44 -1.90
N LEU A 214 -27.67 -0.45 -1.00
CA LEU A 214 -28.08 -0.47 0.42
C LEU A 214 -27.55 0.73 1.22
N ARG A 215 -26.40 1.29 0.86
CA ARG A 215 -25.84 2.48 1.53
C ARG A 215 -26.52 3.79 1.12
N ASN A 216 -27.20 3.80 -0.01
CA ASN A 216 -27.88 4.98 -0.54
C ASN A 216 -29.39 4.98 -0.23
N THR A 217 -29.89 3.97 0.47
CA THR A 217 -31.24 3.90 1.07
C THR A 217 -31.16 4.28 2.54
#